data_e2bec3d3efbe112bca016c70a17e1198
#
_entry.id   e2bec3d3efbe112bca016c70a17e1198
#
_cell.length_a   1.000
_cell.length_b   1.000
_cell.length_c   1.000
_cell.angle_alpha   90.00
_cell.angle_beta   90.00
_cell.angle_gamma   90.00
#
_symmetry.space_group_name_H-M   'P 1'
#
loop_
_entity.id
_entity.type
_entity.pdbx_description
1 polymer ?
#
loop_
_entity_poly.entity_id
_entity_poly.type
_entity_poly.pdbx_seq_one_letter_code
_entity_poly.pdbx_strand_id
1 'polypeptide(L)'
;IYIQCWANVMRKGDQIKRHSHYKTNYGYLGGHICIDTVNTNTYYVNPYERGDFISENVNGKISLFPSWLPHYTDEVKTDLRITIAFDMITEKTWNDYNYTGNDKSHYELLYK
;
A
#
# COMPACT_ATOMS: atom_id res chain seq x y z
N ILE A 1 -17.43 1.54 -0.60
CA ILE A 1 -15.95 1.56 -0.56
C ILE A 1 -15.46 2.98 -0.80
N TYR A 2 -14.63 3.46 0.08
CA TYR A 2 -13.91 4.73 -0.07
C TYR A 2 -12.44 4.44 -0.34
N ILE A 3 -11.82 5.21 -1.20
CA ILE A 3 -10.43 5.06 -1.63
C ILE A 3 -9.68 6.38 -1.50
N GLN A 4 -8.43 6.30 -1.09
CA GLN A 4 -7.44 7.37 -1.26
C GLN A 4 -6.27 6.84 -2.08
N CYS A 5 -5.67 7.70 -2.89
CA CYS A 5 -4.52 7.37 -3.73
C CYS A 5 -3.42 8.42 -3.57
N TRP A 6 -2.17 7.97 -3.72
CA TRP A 6 -1.02 8.87 -3.76
C TRP A 6 0.10 8.28 -4.62
N ALA A 7 0.95 9.15 -5.15
CA ALA A 7 2.14 8.74 -5.88
C ALA A 7 3.34 8.61 -4.92
N ASN A 8 4.07 7.51 -5.02
CA ASN A 8 5.40 7.36 -4.45
C ASN A 8 6.42 7.57 -5.57
N VAL A 9 7.08 8.72 -5.55
CA VAL A 9 8.18 9.04 -6.47
C VAL A 9 9.48 8.94 -5.69
N MET A 10 10.25 7.91 -5.98
CA MET A 10 11.43 7.54 -5.21
C MET A 10 12.68 7.61 -6.08
N ARG A 11 13.78 7.99 -5.48
CA ARG A 11 15.10 8.12 -6.12
C ARG A 11 16.03 7.03 -5.61
N LYS A 12 17.17 6.88 -6.29
CA LYS A 12 18.22 5.95 -5.87
C LYS A 12 18.58 6.15 -4.38
N GLY A 13 18.58 5.07 -3.63
CA GLY A 13 18.80 5.06 -2.18
C GLY A 13 17.55 5.16 -1.33
N ASP A 14 16.41 5.56 -1.90
CA ASP A 14 15.15 5.57 -1.16
C ASP A 14 14.62 4.16 -0.93
N GLN A 15 13.89 3.99 0.16
CA GLN A 15 13.28 2.72 0.54
C GLN A 15 11.97 2.95 1.28
N ILE A 16 10.95 2.16 0.96
CA ILE A 16 9.76 2.06 1.81
C ILE A 16 10.07 1.05 2.92
N LYS A 17 10.21 1.55 4.15
CA LYS A 17 10.47 0.71 5.31
C LYS A 17 9.24 -0.08 5.70
N ARG A 18 9.46 -1.17 6.45
CA ARG A 18 8.38 -2.03 6.95
C ARG A 18 7.32 -1.23 7.70
N HIS A 19 6.10 -1.31 7.23
CA HIS A 19 4.92 -0.65 7.80
C HIS A 19 3.64 -1.41 7.44
N SER A 20 2.54 -1.07 8.07
CA SER A 20 1.19 -1.44 7.70
C SER A 20 0.32 -0.19 7.69
N HIS A 21 -0.80 -0.21 6.99
CA HIS A 21 -1.62 0.98 6.83
C HIS A 21 -2.61 1.16 7.97
N TYR A 22 -3.28 0.09 8.38
CA TYR A 22 -4.29 0.14 9.46
C TYR A 22 -4.16 -1.05 10.40
N LYS A 23 -4.53 -0.83 11.64
CA LYS A 23 -4.84 -1.92 12.57
C LYS A 23 -6.16 -2.58 12.14
N THR A 24 -6.32 -3.85 12.44
CA THR A 24 -7.28 -4.81 11.89
C THR A 24 -8.74 -4.37 11.74
N ASN A 25 -9.19 -3.32 12.43
CA ASN A 25 -10.61 -2.99 12.48
C ASN A 25 -11.05 -1.86 11.53
N TYR A 26 -10.13 -1.11 10.96
CA TYR A 26 -10.45 0.11 10.21
C TYR A 26 -10.08 0.06 8.73
N GLY A 27 -9.04 -0.65 8.38
CA GLY A 27 -8.65 -0.81 6.98
C GLY A 27 -9.40 -1.97 6.32
N TYR A 28 -9.47 -1.91 5.00
CA TYR A 28 -9.97 -3.01 4.18
C TYR A 28 -8.83 -3.58 3.34
N LEU A 29 -8.51 -2.94 2.23
CA LEU A 29 -7.42 -3.32 1.36
C LEU A 29 -6.49 -2.14 1.13
N GLY A 30 -5.20 -2.43 1.04
CA GLY A 30 -4.19 -1.56 0.46
C GLY A 30 -3.73 -2.12 -0.86
N GLY A 31 -3.06 -1.31 -1.64
CA GLY A 31 -2.50 -1.77 -2.89
C GLY A 31 -1.61 -0.75 -3.56
N HIS A 32 -1.02 -1.16 -4.65
CA HIS A 32 -0.26 -0.26 -5.51
C HIS A 32 -0.27 -0.72 -6.97
N ILE A 33 -0.07 0.24 -7.85
CA ILE A 33 0.14 0.06 -9.29
C ILE A 33 1.59 0.41 -9.59
N CYS A 34 2.31 -0.49 -10.23
CA CYS A 34 3.68 -0.26 -10.68
C CYS A 34 3.68 0.57 -11.96
N ILE A 35 4.27 1.75 -11.92
CA ILE A 35 4.39 2.66 -13.09
C ILE A 35 5.79 2.58 -13.70
N ASP A 36 6.81 2.80 -12.87
CA ASP A 36 8.22 2.67 -13.23
C ASP A 36 8.96 2.02 -12.06
N THR A 37 9.17 0.72 -12.12
CA THR A 37 9.59 -0.08 -10.95
C THR A 37 10.70 -1.08 -11.24
N VAL A 38 11.53 -0.81 -12.25
CA VAL A 38 12.57 -1.74 -12.69
C VAL A 38 13.45 -2.23 -11.54
N ASN A 39 13.68 -3.55 -11.49
CA ASN A 39 14.58 -4.22 -10.53
C ASN A 39 14.27 -3.96 -9.05
N THR A 40 13.00 -3.88 -8.70
CA THR A 40 12.58 -3.80 -7.29
C THR A 40 11.58 -4.88 -6.95
N ASN A 41 11.51 -5.23 -5.66
CA ASN A 41 10.52 -6.14 -5.11
C ASN A 41 9.75 -5.48 -3.98
N THR A 42 8.54 -5.96 -3.77
CA THR A 42 7.77 -5.71 -2.55
C THR A 42 7.75 -7.00 -1.73
N TYR A 43 8.01 -6.87 -0.45
CA TYR A 43 8.03 -7.95 0.52
C TYR A 43 6.84 -7.84 1.44
N TYR A 44 6.09 -8.93 1.57
CA TYR A 44 4.94 -9.03 2.47
C TYR A 44 5.29 -9.99 3.60
N VAL A 45 5.13 -9.54 4.83
CA VAL A 45 5.45 -10.35 6.01
C VAL A 45 4.45 -11.48 6.15
N ASN A 46 4.96 -12.72 6.08
CA ASN A 46 4.13 -13.89 6.28
C ASN A 46 3.81 -14.05 7.78
N PRO A 47 2.53 -13.99 8.19
CA PRO A 47 2.17 -14.12 9.61
C PRO A 47 2.22 -15.56 10.13
N TYR A 48 2.33 -16.55 9.26
CA TYR A 48 2.19 -17.97 9.62
C TYR A 48 3.49 -18.78 9.49
N GLU A 49 4.44 -18.32 8.70
CA GLU A 49 5.65 -19.05 8.36
C GLU A 49 6.90 -18.15 8.48
N ARG A 50 8.06 -18.78 8.50
CA ARG A 50 9.32 -18.06 8.38
C ARG A 50 9.57 -17.66 6.93
N GLY A 51 9.94 -16.42 6.73
CA GLY A 51 10.22 -15.85 5.41
C GLY A 51 9.06 -15.03 4.85
N ASP A 52 9.40 -13.97 4.17
CA ASP A 52 8.43 -13.05 3.58
C ASP A 52 8.04 -13.50 2.18
N PHE A 53 6.81 -13.18 1.77
CA PHE A 53 6.43 -13.30 0.37
C PHE A 53 7.12 -12.22 -0.45
N ILE A 54 7.78 -12.62 -1.52
CA ILE A 54 8.47 -11.71 -2.43
C ILE A 54 7.62 -11.54 -3.68
N SER A 55 7.29 -10.31 -4.00
CA SER A 55 6.54 -9.94 -5.20
C SER A 55 7.39 -9.03 -6.07
N GLU A 56 7.84 -9.52 -7.22
CA GLU A 56 8.52 -8.68 -8.21
C GLU A 56 7.61 -7.56 -8.69
N ASN A 57 8.13 -6.33 -8.69
CA ASN A 57 7.42 -5.17 -9.21
C ASN A 57 7.64 -5.07 -10.72
N VAL A 58 6.58 -5.33 -11.46
CA VAL A 58 6.56 -5.25 -12.93
C VAL A 58 5.66 -4.10 -13.34
N ASN A 59 6.11 -3.25 -14.26
CA ASN A 59 5.31 -2.13 -14.76
C ASN A 59 3.94 -2.60 -15.26
N GLY A 60 2.89 -1.93 -14.83
CA GLY A 60 1.50 -2.29 -15.10
C GLY A 60 0.89 -3.28 -14.09
N LYS A 61 1.68 -3.89 -13.23
CA LYS A 61 1.19 -4.81 -12.19
C LYS A 61 0.43 -4.04 -11.11
N ILE A 62 -0.74 -4.59 -10.75
CA ILE A 62 -1.52 -4.15 -9.60
C ILE A 62 -1.38 -5.21 -8.51
N SER A 63 -1.01 -4.78 -7.31
CA SER A 63 -0.96 -5.63 -6.12
C SER A 63 -2.01 -5.19 -5.12
N LEU A 64 -2.74 -6.16 -4.56
CA LEU A 64 -3.74 -5.95 -3.51
C LEU A 64 -3.37 -6.78 -2.30
N PHE A 65 -3.52 -6.21 -1.12
CA PHE A 65 -3.24 -6.89 0.14
C PHE A 65 -4.12 -6.34 1.27
N PRO A 66 -4.37 -7.12 2.33
CA PRO A 66 -5.07 -6.61 3.50
C PRO A 66 -4.32 -5.42 4.11
N SER A 67 -5.01 -4.34 4.46
CA SER A 67 -4.38 -3.11 4.96
C SER A 67 -3.53 -3.31 6.21
N TRP A 68 -3.80 -4.36 6.99
CA TRP A 68 -3.05 -4.71 8.19
C TRP A 68 -1.73 -5.45 7.90
N LEU A 69 -1.54 -5.95 6.67
CA LEU A 69 -0.37 -6.77 6.33
C LEU A 69 0.89 -5.90 6.26
N PRO A 70 1.91 -6.15 7.11
CA PRO A 70 3.14 -5.41 7.04
C PRO A 70 3.89 -5.73 5.74
N HIS A 71 4.43 -4.69 5.13
CA HIS A 71 5.18 -4.80 3.89
C HIS A 71 6.27 -3.75 3.79
N TYR A 72 7.22 -3.97 2.89
CA TYR A 72 8.36 -3.09 2.64
C TYR A 72 8.92 -3.35 1.23
N THR A 73 9.86 -2.52 0.79
CA THR A 73 10.48 -2.66 -0.54
C THR A 73 11.99 -2.79 -0.44
N ASP A 74 12.61 -3.18 -1.56
CA ASP A 74 14.05 -2.98 -1.74
C ASP A 74 14.38 -1.48 -1.71
N GLU A 75 15.64 -1.19 -1.43
CA GLU A 75 16.23 0.10 -1.74
C GLU A 75 16.25 0.31 -3.25
N VAL A 76 15.85 1.49 -3.71
CA VAL A 76 15.84 1.85 -5.13
C VAL A 76 17.28 1.93 -5.63
N LYS A 77 17.61 1.13 -6.63
CA LYS A 77 18.95 1.06 -7.27
C LYS A 77 19.05 1.90 -8.54
N THR A 78 17.92 2.21 -9.16
CA THR A 78 17.80 3.04 -10.37
C THR A 78 17.61 4.51 -10.01
N ASP A 79 17.62 5.40 -10.99
CA ASP A 79 17.43 6.83 -10.75
C ASP A 79 16.02 7.19 -10.33
N LEU A 80 15.04 6.35 -10.70
CA LEU A 80 13.61 6.62 -10.47
C LEU A 80 12.84 5.32 -10.20
N ARG A 81 11.93 5.38 -9.26
CA ARG A 81 10.87 4.39 -9.05
C ARG A 81 9.56 5.10 -8.79
N ILE A 82 8.50 4.75 -9.53
CA ILE A 82 7.18 5.36 -9.39
C ILE A 82 6.14 4.26 -9.19
N THR A 83 5.35 4.41 -8.14
CA THR A 83 4.11 3.62 -7.92
C THR A 83 2.97 4.57 -7.55
N ILE A 84 1.76 4.18 -7.92
CA ILE A 84 0.53 4.76 -7.35
C ILE A 84 0.07 3.81 -6.25
N ALA A 85 0.14 4.24 -5.02
CA ALA A 85 -0.38 3.51 -3.88
C ALA A 85 -1.81 3.94 -3.57
N PHE A 86 -2.57 3.06 -2.95
CA PHE A 86 -3.93 3.36 -2.54
C PHE A 86 -4.33 2.56 -1.30
N ASP A 87 -5.25 3.14 -0.53
CA ASP A 87 -5.95 2.50 0.58
C ASP A 87 -7.44 2.54 0.36
N MET A 88 -8.10 1.46 0.73
CA MET A 88 -9.55 1.35 0.73
C MET A 88 -10.08 1.11 2.13
N ILE A 89 -11.21 1.75 2.43
CA ILE A 89 -11.98 1.50 3.65
C ILE A 89 -13.43 1.23 3.27
N THR A 90 -14.12 0.54 4.17
CA THR A 90 -15.55 0.26 4.01
C THR A 90 -16.39 1.45 4.46
N GLU A 91 -17.63 1.49 4.00
CA GLU A 91 -18.62 2.46 4.48
C GLU A 91 -18.82 2.39 6.00
N LYS A 92 -18.74 1.17 6.58
CA LYS A 92 -18.79 0.98 8.03
C LYS A 92 -17.67 1.75 8.73
N THR A 93 -16.43 1.62 8.24
CA THR A 93 -15.29 2.37 8.77
C THR A 93 -15.45 3.87 8.58
N TRP A 94 -15.90 4.30 7.39
CA TRP A 94 -16.16 5.70 7.10
C TRP A 94 -17.14 6.33 8.10
N ASN A 95 -18.19 5.59 8.47
CA ASN A 95 -19.23 6.03 9.38
C ASN A 95 -18.88 5.83 10.87
N ASP A 96 -17.77 5.14 11.19
CA ASP A 96 -17.36 4.93 12.56
C ASP A 96 -16.94 6.26 13.20
N TYR A 97 -17.64 6.63 14.25
CA TYR A 97 -17.38 7.85 15.01
C TYR A 97 -15.98 7.88 15.64
N ASN A 98 -15.47 6.72 16.03
CA ASN A 98 -14.15 6.57 16.66
C ASN A 98 -12.99 6.45 15.63
N TYR A 99 -13.30 6.46 14.35
CA TYR A 99 -12.27 6.42 13.32
C TYR A 99 -11.51 7.75 13.30
N THR A 100 -10.31 7.71 13.84
CA THR A 100 -9.36 8.85 13.91
C THR A 100 -8.22 8.72 12.89
N GLY A 101 -8.34 7.80 11.93
CA GLY A 101 -7.36 7.61 10.87
C GLY A 101 -7.17 8.84 9.99
N ASN A 102 -6.34 8.71 8.97
CA ASN A 102 -6.02 9.78 8.04
C ASN A 102 -7.23 10.64 7.68
N ASP A 103 -7.00 11.92 7.52
CA ASP A 103 -8.03 12.89 7.21
C ASP A 103 -9.02 12.34 6.16
N LYS A 104 -10.28 12.18 6.56
CA LYS A 104 -11.34 11.64 5.71
C LYS A 104 -11.49 12.42 4.41
N SER A 105 -11.07 13.67 4.36
CA SER A 105 -11.11 14.51 3.16
C SER A 105 -10.29 13.95 1.99
N HIS A 106 -9.33 13.08 2.25
CA HIS A 106 -8.52 12.44 1.21
C HIS A 106 -9.16 11.18 0.60
N TYR A 107 -10.28 10.72 1.16
CA TYR A 107 -11.00 9.57 0.65
C TYR A 107 -12.16 9.99 -0.24
N GLU A 108 -12.26 9.35 -1.38
CA GLU A 108 -13.36 9.50 -2.33
C GLU A 108 -14.22 8.24 -2.37
N LEU A 109 -15.52 8.40 -2.57
CA LEU A 109 -16.42 7.27 -2.75
C LEU A 109 -16.16 6.61 -4.10
N LEU A 110 -15.60 5.39 -4.06
CA LEU A 110 -15.31 4.62 -5.27
C LEU A 110 -16.56 3.96 -5.84
N TYR A 111 -17.41 3.42 -4.95
CA TYR A 111 -18.61 2.67 -5.33
C TYR A 111 -19.63 2.64 -4.19
N LYS A 112 -20.86 2.85 -4.55
CA LYS A 112 -22.02 2.69 -3.65
C LYS A 112 -22.53 1.25 -3.66
#